data_25fdd6dc9b4447e0a819038e9d6bbfdb
#
_entry.id   25fdd6dc9b4447e0a819038e9d6bbfdb
#
_cell.length_a   1.000
_cell.length_b   1.000
_cell.length_c   1.000
_cell.angle_alpha   90.00
_cell.angle_beta   90.00
_cell.angle_gamma   90.00
#
_symmetry.space_group_name_H-M   'P 1'
#
loop_
_entity.id
_entity.type
_entity.pdbx_description
1 polymer ?
#
loop_
_entity_poly.entity_id
_entity_poly.type
_entity_poly.pdbx_seq_one_letter_code
_entity_poly.pdbx_strand_id
1 'polypeptide(L)'
;LIIAAIAIAGVTAAFLLKTNTGSGLGSQYKITKLKDNTLIEEGQTDTCTITIVCDTILNNTDNLNEEKAPFVPKNGTILPKTTVSFAQGDTVFEVLKKVCDATNLQIEYSYTPLYESYYIEGINHLYEFDVGPESGWMYKVNEWFPNYGCSAYTLKNGDDIVWCYTCNGLGADVGEVWMGDDNG
;
A
#
# COMPACT_ATOMS: atom_id res chain seq x y z
N LEU A 1 30.93 -6.01 -40.96
CA LEU A 1 30.85 -6.26 -39.50
C LEU A 1 30.24 -5.03 -38.83
N ILE A 2 28.92 -5.07 -38.51
CA ILE A 2 28.20 -3.97 -37.87
C ILE A 2 28.02 -4.36 -36.41
N ILE A 3 28.69 -3.63 -35.53
CA ILE A 3 28.53 -3.73 -34.09
C ILE A 3 27.31 -2.87 -33.71
N ALA A 4 26.22 -3.54 -33.31
CA ALA A 4 25.06 -2.84 -32.77
C ALA A 4 25.30 -2.57 -31.27
N ALA A 5 25.48 -1.31 -30.91
CA ALA A 5 25.47 -0.84 -29.54
C ALA A 5 24.04 -0.82 -29.02
N ILE A 6 23.74 -1.66 -28.03
CA ILE A 6 22.44 -1.62 -27.31
C ILE A 6 22.54 -0.49 -26.29
N ALA A 7 21.90 0.63 -26.62
CA ALA A 7 21.67 1.69 -25.65
C ALA A 7 20.55 1.28 -24.70
N ILE A 8 20.89 1.12 -23.42
CA ILE A 8 19.90 0.96 -22.35
C ILE A 8 19.26 2.34 -22.13
N ALA A 9 18.11 2.55 -22.77
CA ALA A 9 17.32 3.75 -22.53
C ALA A 9 16.61 3.62 -21.18
N GLY A 10 17.06 4.41 -20.21
CA GLY A 10 16.32 4.64 -18.98
C GLY A 10 14.95 5.24 -19.32
N VAL A 11 13.89 4.50 -18.97
CA VAL A 11 12.51 4.98 -19.16
C VAL A 11 12.23 6.04 -18.10
N THR A 12 12.45 7.30 -18.44
CA THR A 12 11.87 8.43 -17.73
C THR A 12 10.43 8.59 -18.24
N ALA A 13 9.48 7.99 -17.55
CA ALA A 13 8.08 8.21 -17.84
C ALA A 13 7.71 9.67 -17.50
N ALA A 14 7.64 10.51 -18.49
CA ALA A 14 7.06 11.85 -18.38
C ALA A 14 5.54 11.69 -18.40
N PHE A 15 4.88 11.83 -17.25
CA PHE A 15 3.42 11.81 -17.14
C PHE A 15 2.87 13.21 -17.40
N LEU A 16 2.07 13.34 -18.45
CA LEU A 16 1.32 14.55 -18.80
C LEU A 16 0.20 14.79 -17.80
N LEU A 17 0.23 15.93 -17.12
CA LEU A 17 -0.85 16.44 -16.27
C LEU A 17 -2.12 16.67 -17.11
N LYS A 18 -3.15 15.87 -16.87
CA LYS A 18 -4.49 16.15 -17.34
C LYS A 18 -5.19 17.01 -16.28
N THR A 19 -5.24 18.33 -16.52
CA THR A 19 -6.02 19.25 -15.69
C THR A 19 -7.51 19.00 -15.96
N ASN A 20 -8.23 18.44 -14.99
CA ASN A 20 -9.68 18.33 -15.03
C ASN A 20 -10.27 19.53 -14.26
N THR A 21 -10.78 20.53 -14.98
CA THR A 21 -11.50 21.65 -14.40
C THR A 21 -12.96 21.25 -14.19
N GLY A 22 -13.26 20.70 -13.03
CA GLY A 22 -14.61 20.46 -12.54
C GLY A 22 -14.84 21.29 -11.29
N SER A 23 -15.76 22.25 -11.34
CA SER A 23 -16.17 23.07 -10.21
C SER A 23 -16.92 22.26 -9.16
N GLY A 24 -16.23 21.96 -8.06
CA GLY A 24 -16.78 21.39 -6.83
C GLY A 24 -15.78 21.65 -5.72
N LEU A 25 -16.26 22.19 -4.57
CA LEU A 25 -15.44 22.47 -3.38
C LEU A 25 -14.84 21.16 -2.85
N GLY A 26 -13.73 20.75 -3.42
CA GLY A 26 -12.84 19.70 -2.94
C GLY A 26 -11.45 20.30 -2.94
N SER A 27 -10.77 20.25 -1.82
CA SER A 27 -9.37 20.65 -1.68
C SER A 27 -8.57 20.02 -2.82
N GLN A 28 -8.07 20.84 -3.75
CA GLN A 28 -7.20 20.36 -4.82
C GLN A 28 -5.83 20.06 -4.22
N TYR A 29 -5.62 18.81 -3.83
CA TYR A 29 -4.29 18.34 -3.45
C TYR A 29 -3.43 18.32 -4.72
N LYS A 30 -2.40 19.15 -4.75
CA LYS A 30 -1.39 19.11 -5.80
C LYS A 30 -0.44 17.95 -5.44
N ILE A 31 -0.75 16.74 -5.95
CA ILE A 31 0.09 15.57 -5.75
C ILE A 31 1.47 15.86 -6.35
N THR A 32 2.44 16.01 -5.49
CA THR A 32 3.83 16.12 -5.89
C THR A 32 4.35 14.70 -6.21
N LYS A 33 4.93 14.56 -7.38
CA LYS A 33 5.44 13.30 -7.94
C LYS A 33 6.31 12.55 -6.93
N LEU A 34 6.12 11.22 -6.82
CA LEU A 34 7.02 10.36 -6.05
C LEU A 34 8.46 10.57 -6.53
N LYS A 35 9.31 11.08 -5.66
CA LYS A 35 10.73 11.28 -5.91
C LYS A 35 11.51 10.69 -4.74
N ASP A 36 12.44 9.81 -5.04
CA ASP A 36 13.31 9.18 -4.05
C ASP A 36 12.53 8.55 -2.85
N ASN A 37 11.46 7.82 -3.16
CA ASN A 37 10.53 7.23 -2.17
C ASN A 37 9.94 8.28 -1.21
N THR A 38 9.60 9.45 -1.74
CA THR A 38 9.02 10.54 -0.95
C THR A 38 7.84 11.15 -1.72
N LEU A 39 6.69 11.26 -1.06
CA LEU A 39 5.47 11.87 -1.55
C LEU A 39 5.04 12.97 -0.58
N ILE A 40 5.49 14.20 -0.84
CA ILE A 40 5.21 15.37 -0.01
C ILE A 40 4.27 16.31 -0.73
N GLU A 41 3.22 16.73 -0.03
CA GLU A 41 2.29 17.76 -0.48
C GLU A 41 2.64 19.11 0.15
N GLU A 42 2.53 20.17 -0.64
CA GLU A 42 2.80 21.51 -0.19
C GLU A 42 1.83 21.92 0.94
N GLY A 43 2.36 22.42 2.05
CA GLY A 43 1.58 22.86 3.20
C GLY A 43 1.29 21.78 4.24
N GLN A 44 1.67 20.52 4.01
CA GLN A 44 1.56 19.46 5.00
C GLN A 44 2.89 19.32 5.75
N THR A 45 2.82 19.27 7.08
CA THR A 45 3.98 19.14 7.96
C THR A 45 4.13 17.77 8.59
N ASP A 46 3.01 17.05 8.75
CA ASP A 46 3.01 15.72 9.32
C ASP A 46 3.35 14.68 8.25
N THR A 47 4.18 13.72 8.62
CA THR A 47 4.64 12.66 7.73
C THR A 47 4.54 11.30 8.41
N CYS A 48 4.28 10.28 7.62
CA CYS A 48 4.38 8.87 8.00
C CYS A 48 5.23 8.13 6.96
N THR A 49 5.54 6.87 7.24
CA THR A 49 6.11 5.99 6.23
C THR A 49 5.12 4.88 5.90
N ILE A 50 5.14 4.42 4.65
CA ILE A 50 4.34 3.29 4.20
C ILE A 50 5.18 2.32 3.38
N THR A 51 5.00 1.03 3.64
CA THR A 51 5.59 -0.09 2.91
C THR A 51 4.48 -1.05 2.50
N ILE A 52 4.57 -1.66 1.31
CA ILE A 52 3.62 -2.69 0.85
C ILE A 52 4.43 -3.92 0.44
N VAL A 53 4.21 -5.06 1.12
CA VAL A 53 4.94 -6.30 0.92
C VAL A 53 3.99 -7.49 0.75
N CYS A 54 4.46 -8.47 -0.02
CA CYS A 54 3.82 -9.77 -0.22
C CYS A 54 4.87 -10.90 -0.19
N ASP A 55 5.90 -10.73 0.65
CA ASP A 55 7.05 -11.62 0.75
C ASP A 55 6.70 -13.02 1.28
N THR A 56 5.63 -13.14 2.08
CA THR A 56 5.07 -14.43 2.49
C THR A 56 4.69 -15.32 1.31
N ILE A 57 4.26 -14.74 0.18
CA ILE A 57 3.93 -15.48 -1.04
C ILE A 57 5.15 -16.23 -1.59
N LEU A 58 6.37 -15.68 -1.42
CA LEU A 58 7.59 -16.31 -1.94
C LEU A 58 7.85 -17.70 -1.34
N ASN A 59 7.33 -17.96 -0.15
CA ASN A 59 7.42 -19.26 0.54
C ASN A 59 6.15 -20.12 0.35
N ASN A 60 5.15 -19.62 -0.39
CA ASN A 60 3.84 -20.26 -0.59
C ASN A 60 3.44 -20.31 -2.08
N THR A 61 4.39 -20.27 -2.99
CA THR A 61 4.16 -20.23 -4.45
C THR A 61 3.37 -21.40 -4.99
N ASP A 62 3.45 -22.57 -4.35
CA ASP A 62 2.71 -23.78 -4.76
C ASP A 62 1.18 -23.63 -4.55
N ASN A 63 0.77 -22.73 -3.69
CA ASN A 63 -0.64 -22.43 -3.41
C ASN A 63 -1.13 -21.17 -4.14
N LEU A 64 -0.24 -20.43 -4.78
CA LEU A 64 -0.57 -19.20 -5.48
C LEU A 64 -1.36 -19.52 -6.75
N ASN A 65 -2.47 -18.81 -6.96
CA ASN A 65 -3.15 -18.78 -8.25
C ASN A 65 -2.16 -18.38 -9.36
N GLU A 66 -1.92 -19.26 -10.34
CA GLU A 66 -0.91 -19.10 -11.38
C GLU A 66 -1.03 -17.77 -12.14
N GLU A 67 -2.27 -17.27 -12.32
CA GLU A 67 -2.52 -15.99 -13.00
C GLU A 67 -1.98 -14.78 -12.22
N LYS A 68 -1.69 -14.97 -10.93
CA LYS A 68 -1.18 -13.92 -10.02
C LYS A 68 0.34 -13.85 -9.96
N ALA A 69 1.02 -14.88 -10.40
CA ALA A 69 2.49 -14.94 -10.37
C ALA A 69 3.20 -13.71 -11.01
N PRO A 70 2.70 -13.12 -12.11
CA PRO A 70 3.30 -11.92 -12.70
C PRO A 70 3.26 -10.67 -11.80
N PHE A 71 2.37 -10.63 -10.80
CA PHE A 71 2.19 -9.50 -9.89
C PHE A 71 3.00 -9.61 -8.60
N VAL A 72 3.66 -10.75 -8.37
CA VAL A 72 4.51 -10.97 -7.20
C VAL A 72 5.95 -10.53 -7.52
N PRO A 73 6.45 -9.44 -6.90
CA PRO A 73 7.83 -9.02 -7.10
C PRO A 73 8.81 -10.08 -6.58
N LYS A 74 9.96 -10.23 -7.23
CA LYS A 74 10.98 -11.24 -6.88
C LYS A 74 11.48 -11.15 -5.44
N ASN A 75 11.43 -9.96 -4.85
CA ASN A 75 11.82 -9.71 -3.46
C ASN A 75 10.61 -9.53 -2.53
N GLY A 76 9.39 -9.77 -3.03
CA GLY A 76 8.16 -9.61 -2.27
C GLY A 76 7.79 -8.16 -1.92
N THR A 77 8.50 -7.16 -2.44
CA THR A 77 8.24 -5.75 -2.13
C THR A 77 7.52 -5.07 -3.30
N ILE A 78 6.26 -4.73 -3.10
CA ILE A 78 5.44 -3.99 -4.08
C ILE A 78 5.76 -2.50 -4.02
N LEU A 79 5.78 -1.94 -2.81
CA LEU A 79 6.19 -0.57 -2.56
C LEU A 79 7.27 -0.55 -1.48
N PRO A 80 8.49 -0.08 -1.77
CA PRO A 80 9.52 0.09 -0.76
C PRO A 80 9.10 1.20 0.22
N LYS A 81 9.72 1.22 1.41
CA LYS A 81 9.44 2.22 2.43
C LYS A 81 9.46 3.64 1.85
N THR A 82 8.31 4.28 1.89
CA THR A 82 8.03 5.56 1.25
C THR A 82 7.55 6.55 2.29
N THR A 83 8.16 7.73 2.33
CA THR A 83 7.70 8.83 3.20
C THR A 83 6.56 9.57 2.54
N VAL A 84 5.47 9.77 3.27
CA VAL A 84 4.24 10.41 2.78
C VAL A 84 3.82 11.50 3.73
N SER A 85 3.55 12.71 3.22
CA SER A 85 2.89 13.74 4.02
C SER A 85 1.38 13.50 4.06
N PHE A 86 0.77 13.84 5.18
CA PHE A 86 -0.67 13.68 5.37
C PHE A 86 -1.27 14.86 6.14
N ALA A 87 -2.59 15.04 6.02
CA ALA A 87 -3.34 16.05 6.75
C ALA A 87 -3.74 15.53 8.14
N GLN A 88 -3.88 16.45 9.09
CA GLN A 88 -4.43 16.10 10.40
C GLN A 88 -5.82 15.46 10.25
N GLY A 89 -5.99 14.27 10.79
CA GLY A 89 -7.20 13.47 10.70
C GLY A 89 -7.20 12.43 9.58
N ASP A 90 -6.21 12.44 8.68
CA ASP A 90 -6.04 11.37 7.70
C ASP A 90 -5.83 10.01 8.40
N THR A 91 -6.31 8.97 7.77
CA THR A 91 -6.22 7.60 8.26
C THR A 91 -5.25 6.76 7.43
N VAL A 92 -5.00 5.54 7.86
CA VAL A 92 -4.19 4.55 7.11
C VAL A 92 -4.77 4.34 5.71
N PHE A 93 -6.10 4.35 5.58
CA PHE A 93 -6.76 4.19 4.28
C PHE A 93 -6.46 5.35 3.31
N GLU A 94 -6.58 6.61 3.78
CA GLU A 94 -6.30 7.77 2.92
C GLU A 94 -4.86 7.77 2.44
N VAL A 95 -3.89 7.41 3.29
CA VAL A 95 -2.49 7.33 2.88
C VAL A 95 -2.23 6.19 1.91
N LEU A 96 -2.82 5.01 2.13
CA LEU A 96 -2.74 3.89 1.17
C LEU A 96 -3.28 4.33 -0.20
N LYS A 97 -4.48 4.92 -0.22
CA LYS A 97 -5.11 5.40 -1.45
C LYS A 97 -4.26 6.45 -2.16
N LYS A 98 -3.75 7.44 -1.42
CA LYS A 98 -2.87 8.48 -1.95
C LYS A 98 -1.63 7.90 -2.63
N VAL A 99 -1.00 6.93 -2.01
CA VAL A 99 0.19 6.27 -2.57
C VAL A 99 -0.14 5.44 -3.80
N CYS A 100 -1.22 4.67 -3.77
CA CYS A 100 -1.66 3.88 -4.92
C CYS A 100 -1.98 4.79 -6.12
N ASP A 101 -2.68 5.90 -5.90
CA ASP A 101 -2.97 6.89 -6.94
C ASP A 101 -1.67 7.51 -7.51
N ALA A 102 -0.70 7.86 -6.65
CA ALA A 102 0.55 8.50 -7.07
C ALA A 102 1.50 7.55 -7.81
N THR A 103 1.45 6.26 -7.52
CA THR A 103 2.31 5.22 -8.10
C THR A 103 1.62 4.40 -9.18
N ASN A 104 0.33 4.65 -9.44
CA ASN A 104 -0.52 3.87 -10.34
C ASN A 104 -0.59 2.40 -9.95
N LEU A 105 -0.53 2.10 -8.66
CA LEU A 105 -0.81 0.78 -8.14
C LEU A 105 -2.31 0.54 -8.13
N GLN A 106 -2.72 -0.63 -8.63
CA GLN A 106 -4.12 -1.03 -8.53
C GLN A 106 -4.47 -1.31 -7.06
N ILE A 107 -5.62 -0.78 -6.64
CA ILE A 107 -6.23 -1.03 -5.33
C ILE A 107 -7.71 -1.31 -5.51
N GLU A 108 -8.24 -2.26 -4.76
CA GLU A 108 -9.66 -2.57 -4.70
C GLU A 108 -10.11 -2.70 -3.25
N TYR A 109 -11.25 -2.10 -2.95
CA TYR A 109 -11.76 -2.03 -1.58
C TYR A 109 -13.28 -1.87 -1.56
N SER A 110 -13.92 -2.32 -0.48
CA SER A 110 -15.34 -2.12 -0.21
C SER A 110 -15.56 -1.54 1.18
N TYR A 111 -16.65 -0.79 1.34
CA TYR A 111 -17.05 -0.29 2.65
C TYR A 111 -17.85 -1.34 3.41
N THR A 112 -17.45 -1.65 4.63
CA THR A 112 -18.13 -2.60 5.50
C THR A 112 -18.87 -1.87 6.62
N PRO A 113 -20.21 -1.72 6.53
CA PRO A 113 -20.99 -0.93 7.50
C PRO A 113 -20.88 -1.43 8.95
N LEU A 114 -20.70 -2.74 9.14
CA LEU A 114 -20.59 -3.35 10.46
C LEU A 114 -19.37 -2.85 11.24
N TYR A 115 -18.28 -2.55 10.53
CA TYR A 115 -17.02 -2.09 11.12
C TYR A 115 -16.78 -0.59 10.87
N GLU A 116 -17.73 0.08 10.20
CA GLU A 116 -17.61 1.49 9.78
C GLU A 116 -16.26 1.79 9.11
N SER A 117 -15.75 0.82 8.35
CA SER A 117 -14.41 0.90 7.75
C SER A 117 -14.37 0.32 6.34
N TYR A 118 -13.37 0.77 5.58
CA TYR A 118 -13.02 0.14 4.31
C TYR A 118 -12.23 -1.15 4.56
N TYR A 119 -12.62 -2.18 3.80
CA TYR A 119 -11.91 -3.45 3.69
C TYR A 119 -11.11 -3.47 2.40
N ILE A 120 -9.83 -3.79 2.48
CA ILE A 120 -8.95 -3.87 1.31
C ILE A 120 -9.01 -5.27 0.72
N GLU A 121 -9.62 -5.40 -0.44
CA GLU A 121 -9.81 -6.65 -1.16
C GLU A 121 -8.56 -7.04 -1.95
N GLY A 122 -7.86 -6.06 -2.54
CA GLY A 122 -6.69 -6.29 -3.37
C GLY A 122 -5.76 -5.09 -3.49
N ILE A 123 -4.45 -5.36 -3.59
CA ILE A 123 -3.40 -4.40 -3.93
C ILE A 123 -2.51 -5.03 -4.99
N ASN A 124 -2.16 -4.28 -6.04
CA ASN A 124 -1.28 -4.74 -7.14
C ASN A 124 -1.77 -6.04 -7.79
N HIS A 125 -3.10 -6.18 -7.97
CA HIS A 125 -3.76 -7.37 -8.53
C HIS A 125 -3.63 -8.65 -7.70
N LEU A 126 -3.10 -8.57 -6.48
CA LEU A 126 -3.12 -9.65 -5.49
C LEU A 126 -4.30 -9.44 -4.56
N TYR A 127 -5.19 -10.41 -4.50
CA TYR A 127 -6.45 -10.36 -3.77
C TYR A 127 -6.46 -11.34 -2.60
N GLU A 128 -7.42 -11.15 -1.69
CA GLU A 128 -7.74 -12.18 -0.72
C GLU A 128 -8.03 -13.53 -1.43
N PHE A 129 -7.64 -14.62 -0.78
CA PHE A 129 -7.79 -16.00 -1.27
C PHE A 129 -6.90 -16.40 -2.46
N ASP A 130 -6.05 -15.53 -2.99
CA ASP A 130 -5.15 -15.88 -4.11
C ASP A 130 -4.09 -16.93 -3.74
N VAL A 131 -3.81 -17.14 -2.44
CA VAL A 131 -2.84 -18.13 -1.93
C VAL A 131 -3.51 -19.15 -0.99
N GLY A 132 -4.83 -19.20 -0.98
CA GLY A 132 -5.60 -20.11 -0.14
C GLY A 132 -6.63 -19.40 0.72
N PRO A 133 -7.48 -20.15 1.44
CA PRO A 133 -8.70 -19.62 2.06
C PRO A 133 -8.46 -18.67 3.24
N GLU A 134 -7.25 -18.59 3.76
CA GLU A 134 -6.87 -17.72 4.88
C GLU A 134 -5.92 -16.60 4.47
N SER A 135 -5.74 -16.41 3.15
CA SER A 135 -4.82 -15.40 2.63
C SER A 135 -5.52 -14.07 2.35
N GLY A 136 -4.79 -12.97 2.52
CA GLY A 136 -5.31 -11.61 2.27
C GLY A 136 -4.41 -10.51 2.79
N TRP A 137 -4.91 -9.28 2.71
CA TRP A 137 -4.18 -8.09 3.11
C TRP A 137 -4.45 -7.74 4.57
N MET A 138 -3.37 -7.45 5.29
CA MET A 138 -3.38 -6.94 6.65
C MET A 138 -2.52 -5.67 6.74
N TYR A 139 -2.77 -4.83 7.74
CA TYR A 139 -1.92 -3.68 7.99
C TYR A 139 -1.47 -3.64 9.44
N LYS A 140 -0.26 -3.15 9.66
CA LYS A 140 0.28 -2.81 10.97
C LYS A 140 0.77 -1.37 10.99
N VAL A 141 0.76 -0.78 12.17
CA VAL A 141 1.32 0.55 12.43
C VAL A 141 2.28 0.43 13.60
N ASN A 142 3.51 0.89 13.42
CA ASN A 142 4.57 0.82 14.43
C ASN A 142 4.77 -0.62 14.97
N GLU A 143 4.78 -1.61 14.06
CA GLU A 143 4.90 -3.05 14.32
C GLU A 143 3.67 -3.74 14.99
N TRP A 144 2.57 -3.02 15.25
CA TRP A 144 1.36 -3.57 15.86
C TRP A 144 0.24 -3.72 14.85
N PHE A 145 -0.53 -4.80 14.95
CA PHE A 145 -1.77 -4.98 14.19
C PHE A 145 -2.93 -4.33 14.95
N PRO A 146 -3.51 -3.24 14.46
CA PRO A 146 -4.74 -2.69 15.01
C PRO A 146 -5.89 -3.68 14.83
N ASN A 147 -6.73 -3.82 15.87
CA ASN A 147 -7.90 -4.70 15.84
C ASN A 147 -9.15 -4.01 15.25
N TYR A 148 -8.93 -3.01 14.40
CA TYR A 148 -9.98 -2.25 13.72
C TYR A 148 -9.54 -1.85 12.32
N GLY A 149 -10.51 -1.45 11.48
CA GLY A 149 -10.27 -1.22 10.07
C GLY A 149 -9.37 -0.01 9.77
N CYS A 150 -8.74 -0.03 8.62
CA CYS A 150 -7.72 0.96 8.23
C CYS A 150 -8.23 2.40 8.10
N SER A 151 -9.53 2.61 7.88
CA SER A 151 -10.14 3.95 7.88
C SER A 151 -10.59 4.43 9.27
N ALA A 152 -10.44 3.60 10.31
CA ALA A 152 -10.67 3.99 11.69
C ALA A 152 -9.37 4.38 12.43
N TYR A 153 -8.20 4.05 11.86
CA TYR A 153 -6.91 4.43 12.44
C TYR A 153 -6.51 5.83 11.96
N THR A 154 -6.63 6.82 12.83
CA THR A 154 -6.14 8.19 12.57
C THR A 154 -4.65 8.27 12.81
N LEU A 155 -3.91 8.73 11.81
CA LEU A 155 -2.46 8.78 11.82
C LEU A 155 -1.89 9.84 12.75
N LYS A 156 -0.69 9.54 13.25
CA LYS A 156 0.15 10.47 14.01
C LYS A 156 1.46 10.71 13.25
N ASN A 157 2.03 11.88 13.44
CA ASN A 157 3.31 12.20 12.83
C ASN A 157 4.39 11.19 13.25
N GLY A 158 5.07 10.61 12.25
CA GLY A 158 6.10 9.59 12.45
C GLY A 158 5.60 8.14 12.45
N ASP A 159 4.30 7.88 12.26
CA ASP A 159 3.80 6.51 12.15
C ASP A 159 4.46 5.75 10.99
N ASP A 160 4.73 4.46 11.21
CA ASP A 160 5.26 3.53 10.21
C ASP A 160 4.21 2.49 9.86
N ILE A 161 3.66 2.60 8.64
CA ILE A 161 2.60 1.74 8.13
C ILE A 161 3.22 0.63 7.30
N VAL A 162 2.83 -0.62 7.56
CA VAL A 162 3.19 -1.76 6.71
C VAL A 162 1.92 -2.49 6.30
N TRP A 163 1.64 -2.50 5.00
CA TRP A 163 0.68 -3.42 4.42
C TRP A 163 1.39 -4.71 4.06
N CYS A 164 0.94 -5.83 4.60
CA CYS A 164 1.52 -7.14 4.38
C CYS A 164 0.46 -8.13 3.92
N TYR A 165 0.85 -9.00 2.98
CA TYR A 165 -0.01 -10.08 2.53
C TYR A 165 0.25 -11.30 3.43
N THR A 166 -0.77 -11.81 4.10
CA THR A 166 -0.70 -13.07 4.85
C THR A 166 -1.15 -14.23 3.98
N CYS A 167 -0.49 -15.37 4.09
CA CYS A 167 -0.85 -16.61 3.42
C CYS A 167 -1.42 -17.64 4.40
N ASN A 168 -1.29 -17.43 5.72
CA ASN A 168 -1.61 -18.43 6.71
C ASN A 168 -2.19 -17.81 7.98
N GLY A 169 -3.30 -18.36 8.43
CA GLY A 169 -3.84 -18.17 9.77
C GLY A 169 -4.15 -16.74 10.17
N LEU A 170 -4.63 -15.92 9.23
CA LEU A 170 -5.03 -14.54 9.50
C LEU A 170 -3.91 -13.69 10.16
N GLY A 171 -2.67 -13.90 9.72
CA GLY A 171 -1.53 -13.11 10.17
C GLY A 171 -0.44 -13.89 10.91
N ALA A 172 -0.60 -15.18 11.13
CA ALA A 172 0.39 -16.00 11.86
C ALA A 172 1.78 -15.99 11.19
N ASP A 173 1.85 -15.79 9.87
CA ASP A 173 3.09 -15.76 9.08
C ASP A 173 3.67 -14.35 8.92
N VAL A 174 3.00 -13.31 9.40
CA VAL A 174 3.48 -11.91 9.34
C VAL A 174 3.82 -11.34 10.72
N GLY A 175 3.86 -12.18 11.76
CA GLY A 175 4.27 -11.81 13.12
C GLY A 175 3.15 -11.04 13.86
N GLU A 176 2.11 -11.76 14.25
CA GLU A 176 1.00 -11.19 15.01
C GLU A 176 1.44 -10.60 16.35
N VAL A 177 1.35 -9.29 16.47
CA VAL A 177 1.28 -8.60 17.75
C VAL A 177 0.09 -7.66 17.68
N TRP A 178 -0.98 -8.01 18.35
CA TRP A 178 -2.23 -7.24 18.36
C TRP A 178 -2.17 -6.10 19.35
N MET A 179 -2.71 -4.92 18.97
CA MET A 179 -2.93 -3.84 19.93
C MET A 179 -3.94 -4.30 20.99
N GLY A 180 -3.52 -4.38 22.23
CA GLY A 180 -4.37 -4.78 23.36
C GLY A 180 -3.98 -6.12 24.00
N ASP A 181 -2.98 -6.80 23.47
CA ASP A 181 -2.38 -7.97 24.15
C ASP A 181 -1.39 -7.58 25.26
N ASP A 182 -1.65 -6.47 25.96
CA ASP A 182 -0.95 -6.12 27.20
C ASP A 182 -1.35 -7.11 28.32
N ASN A 183 -1.05 -8.39 28.14
CA ASN A 183 -0.97 -9.36 29.20
C ASN A 183 0.45 -9.36 29.77
N GLY A 184 0.79 -8.26 30.45
CA GLY A 184 1.95 -8.14 31.30
C GLY A 184 1.56 -8.30 32.75
#